data_ca79cd89f548ccbf25e09f340a26af24
#
_entry.id   ca79cd89f548ccbf25e09f340a26af24
#
_cell.length_a   1.000
_cell.length_b   1.000
_cell.length_c   1.000
_cell.angle_alpha   90.00
_cell.angle_beta   90.00
_cell.angle_gamma   90.00
#
_symmetry.space_group_name_H-M   'P 1'
#
loop_
_entity.id
_entity.type
_entity.pdbx_description
1 polymer ?
#
loop_
_entity_poly.entity_id
_entity_poly.type
_entity_poly.pdbx_seq_one_letter_code
_entity_poly.pdbx_strand_id
1 'polypeptide(L)'
;LLMDSAEGIEVNNTVIKVLNVDVGHVTRIKLRDDQKGVEVTAQLNADAKDLIRSDTQFWVVKPRIDQSGVTGLSTLLSGSYIAFTPGKSNETKDVFEVQDIPPIAAIGQSGLRLKLVGQNDKILNVSSPVLYENFMVGQVESAHFEPADQTVHYTIFIQSPNDKLINSESRFWLESGINIEWKTVSGTMPSG
;
A
#
# COMPACT_ATOMS: atom_id res chain seq x y z
N LEU A 1 -10.46 0.43 13.79
CA LEU A 1 -9.26 0.71 13.01
C LEU A 1 -8.11 1.02 13.96
N LEU A 2 -6.96 0.39 13.78
CA LEU A 2 -5.75 0.61 14.56
C LEU A 2 -4.75 1.42 13.74
N MET A 3 -4.19 2.47 14.34
CA MET A 3 -3.27 3.41 13.68
C MET A 3 -2.15 3.80 14.64
N ASP A 4 -1.00 4.18 14.12
CA ASP A 4 0.11 4.69 14.94
C ASP A 4 -0.19 6.10 15.47
N SER A 5 -0.93 6.91 14.72
CA SER A 5 -1.31 8.29 15.06
C SER A 5 -2.66 8.64 14.45
N ALA A 6 -3.43 9.51 15.12
CA ALA A 6 -4.65 10.10 14.57
C ALA A 6 -4.40 11.49 13.94
N GLU A 7 -3.18 11.78 13.50
CA GLU A 7 -2.86 13.04 12.87
C GLU A 7 -3.75 13.30 11.64
N GLY A 8 -4.49 14.41 11.65
CA GLY A 8 -5.44 14.79 10.59
C GLY A 8 -6.76 14.00 10.59
N ILE A 9 -6.99 13.15 11.60
CA ILE A 9 -8.24 12.41 11.78
C ILE A 9 -9.07 13.10 12.87
N GLU A 10 -10.30 13.42 12.53
CA GLU A 10 -11.23 14.14 13.41
C GLU A 10 -12.56 13.39 13.56
N VAL A 11 -13.06 13.35 14.77
CA VAL A 11 -14.39 12.78 15.05
C VAL A 11 -15.48 13.58 14.33
N ASN A 12 -16.40 12.90 13.66
CA ASN A 12 -17.50 13.40 12.87
C ASN A 12 -17.13 14.17 11.57
N ASN A 13 -15.84 14.49 11.37
CA ASN A 13 -15.37 15.22 10.18
C ASN A 13 -14.63 14.31 9.20
N THR A 14 -13.84 13.36 9.70
CA THR A 14 -13.12 12.44 8.83
C THR A 14 -14.06 11.40 8.23
N VAL A 15 -14.17 11.41 6.91
CA VAL A 15 -15.01 10.46 6.15
C VAL A 15 -14.25 9.18 5.80
N ILE A 16 -15.02 8.11 5.61
CA ILE A 16 -14.54 6.83 5.08
C ILE A 16 -14.99 6.73 3.63
N LYS A 17 -14.04 6.43 2.73
CA LYS A 17 -14.30 6.36 1.28
C LYS A 17 -13.96 5.01 0.67
N VAL A 18 -14.75 4.60 -0.29
CA VAL A 18 -14.45 3.52 -1.24
C VAL A 18 -14.69 4.03 -2.66
N LEU A 19 -13.75 3.81 -3.57
CA LEU A 19 -13.80 4.35 -4.94
C LEU A 19 -14.17 5.84 -4.98
N ASN A 20 -13.66 6.61 -4.03
CA ASN A 20 -13.93 8.05 -3.86
C ASN A 20 -15.38 8.43 -3.50
N VAL A 21 -16.20 7.45 -3.08
CA VAL A 21 -17.56 7.66 -2.58
C VAL A 21 -17.55 7.63 -1.05
N ASP A 22 -18.21 8.58 -0.41
CA ASP A 22 -18.36 8.64 1.05
C ASP A 22 -19.33 7.55 1.52
N VAL A 23 -18.83 6.63 2.33
CA VAL A 23 -19.59 5.46 2.83
C VAL A 23 -19.63 5.39 4.35
N GLY A 24 -19.10 6.38 5.05
CA GLY A 24 -19.12 6.43 6.50
C GLY A 24 -18.27 7.57 7.05
N HIS A 25 -18.14 7.61 8.36
CA HIS A 25 -17.34 8.61 9.07
C HIS A 25 -16.76 8.08 10.37
N VAL A 26 -15.74 8.76 10.87
CA VAL A 26 -15.14 8.49 12.19
C VAL A 26 -16.06 8.96 13.30
N THR A 27 -16.36 8.09 14.26
CA THR A 27 -17.26 8.39 15.38
C THR A 27 -16.54 8.50 16.72
N ARG A 28 -15.35 7.90 16.86
CA ARG A 28 -14.57 7.91 18.09
C ARG A 28 -13.09 7.72 17.83
N ILE A 29 -12.27 8.37 18.65
CA ILE A 29 -10.82 8.18 18.71
C ILE A 29 -10.44 7.94 20.17
N LYS A 30 -9.65 6.90 20.42
CA LYS A 30 -9.18 6.50 21.76
C LYS A 30 -7.69 6.13 21.66
N LEU A 31 -6.90 6.52 22.67
CA LEU A 31 -5.54 5.96 22.82
C LEU A 31 -5.64 4.46 23.12
N ARG A 32 -4.74 3.69 22.55
CA ARG A 32 -4.61 2.26 22.89
C ARG A 32 -4.04 2.11 24.28
N ASP A 33 -4.43 1.05 24.97
CA ASP A 33 -4.01 0.78 26.35
C ASP A 33 -2.50 0.51 26.45
N ASP A 34 -1.88 0.02 25.35
CA ASP A 34 -0.42 -0.18 25.22
C ASP A 34 0.37 1.11 24.91
N GLN A 35 -0.31 2.25 24.76
CA GLN A 35 0.25 3.57 24.40
C GLN A 35 1.07 3.59 23.09
N LYS A 36 0.89 2.59 22.22
CA LYS A 36 1.60 2.46 20.94
C LYS A 36 0.74 2.84 19.73
N GLY A 37 -0.22 3.72 19.93
CA GLY A 37 -1.09 4.17 18.85
C GLY A 37 -2.49 4.49 19.32
N VAL A 38 -3.39 4.61 18.35
CA VAL A 38 -4.79 4.98 18.55
C VAL A 38 -5.72 3.92 17.97
N GLU A 39 -6.88 3.81 18.60
CA GLU A 39 -8.02 3.07 18.09
C GLU A 39 -9.06 4.06 17.56
N VAL A 40 -9.38 3.95 16.29
CA VAL A 40 -10.38 4.77 15.62
C VAL A 40 -11.61 3.93 15.33
N THR A 41 -12.76 4.35 15.84
CA THR A 41 -14.05 3.73 15.52
C THR A 41 -14.69 4.49 14.37
N ALA A 42 -15.04 3.77 13.33
CA ALA A 42 -15.75 4.30 12.17
C ALA A 42 -17.13 3.65 12.05
N GLN A 43 -18.11 4.45 11.66
CA GLN A 43 -19.46 3.99 11.34
C GLN A 43 -19.63 4.00 9.83
N LEU A 44 -20.01 2.88 9.26
CA LEU A 44 -20.30 2.73 7.83
C LEU A 44 -21.82 2.75 7.58
N ASN A 45 -22.18 3.23 6.42
CA ASN A 45 -23.55 3.12 5.90
C ASN A 45 -23.92 1.64 5.70
N ALA A 46 -25.21 1.34 5.71
CA ALA A 46 -25.70 -0.04 5.64
C ALA A 46 -25.26 -0.77 4.37
N ASP A 47 -25.25 -0.08 3.24
CA ASP A 47 -24.85 -0.58 1.93
C ASP A 47 -23.35 -0.85 1.77
N ALA A 48 -22.53 -0.25 2.63
CA ALA A 48 -21.07 -0.45 2.60
C ALA A 48 -20.57 -1.56 3.54
N LYS A 49 -21.40 -2.07 4.45
CA LYS A 49 -20.99 -3.08 5.42
C LYS A 49 -20.56 -4.40 4.77
N ASP A 50 -21.21 -4.80 3.71
CA ASP A 50 -20.91 -6.03 2.99
C ASP A 50 -19.58 -5.98 2.23
N LEU A 51 -19.01 -4.79 2.05
CA LEU A 51 -17.69 -4.58 1.44
C LEU A 51 -16.54 -4.87 2.40
N ILE A 52 -16.82 -4.94 3.70
CA ILE A 52 -15.80 -5.17 4.74
C ILE A 52 -15.67 -6.67 4.98
N ARG A 53 -14.48 -7.19 4.68
CA ARG A 53 -14.10 -8.59 4.83
C ARG A 53 -12.76 -8.67 5.57
N SER A 54 -12.34 -9.85 5.97
CA SER A 54 -11.10 -10.05 6.73
C SER A 54 -9.84 -9.56 5.99
N ASP A 55 -9.88 -9.50 4.68
CA ASP A 55 -8.81 -9.04 3.79
C ASP A 55 -8.97 -7.59 3.28
N THR A 56 -9.97 -6.83 3.78
CA THR A 56 -10.12 -5.40 3.48
C THR A 56 -8.89 -4.62 3.95
N GLN A 57 -8.38 -3.74 3.10
CA GLN A 57 -7.24 -2.89 3.39
C GLN A 57 -7.67 -1.43 3.53
N PHE A 58 -7.24 -0.80 4.62
CA PHE A 58 -7.52 0.61 4.92
C PHE A 58 -6.23 1.41 4.87
N TRP A 59 -6.28 2.67 4.40
CA TRP A 59 -5.16 3.61 4.44
C TRP A 59 -5.66 5.04 4.65
N VAL A 60 -4.77 5.91 5.15
CA VAL A 60 -5.05 7.33 5.30
C VAL A 60 -4.62 8.07 4.03
N VAL A 61 -5.49 8.93 3.53
CA VAL A 61 -5.17 9.88 2.46
C VAL A 61 -5.03 11.26 3.08
N LYS A 62 -3.79 11.79 3.09
CA LYS A 62 -3.46 13.12 3.59
C LYS A 62 -3.23 14.09 2.43
N PRO A 63 -3.52 15.39 2.59
CA PRO A 63 -3.11 16.41 1.61
C PRO A 63 -1.58 16.37 1.41
N ARG A 64 -1.13 16.42 0.17
CA ARG A 64 0.30 16.52 -0.15
C ARG A 64 0.55 17.81 -0.93
N ILE A 65 1.58 18.54 -0.50
CA ILE A 65 2.12 19.70 -1.19
C ILE A 65 3.54 19.32 -1.57
N ASP A 66 3.82 19.20 -2.85
CA ASP A 66 5.17 18.99 -3.37
C ASP A 66 5.65 20.18 -4.19
N GLN A 67 6.91 20.14 -4.66
CA GLN A 67 7.51 21.23 -5.45
C GLN A 67 6.86 21.40 -6.84
N SER A 68 6.10 20.44 -7.31
CA SER A 68 5.38 20.48 -8.58
C SER A 68 3.96 21.04 -8.45
N GLY A 69 3.53 21.36 -7.25
CA GLY A 69 2.21 21.93 -6.96
C GLY A 69 1.44 21.14 -5.92
N VAL A 70 0.18 21.51 -5.75
CA VAL A 70 -0.72 20.85 -4.81
C VAL A 70 -1.38 19.66 -5.49
N THR A 71 -1.06 18.45 -5.03
CA THR A 71 -1.77 17.24 -5.42
C THR A 71 -2.82 16.89 -4.36
N GLY A 72 -3.99 16.41 -4.81
CA GLY A 72 -5.09 16.07 -3.89
C GLY A 72 -5.92 17.28 -3.46
N LEU A 73 -6.32 18.14 -4.41
CA LEU A 73 -7.20 19.30 -4.16
C LEU A 73 -8.44 18.95 -3.33
N SER A 74 -8.98 17.75 -3.47
CA SER A 74 -10.10 17.26 -2.67
C SER A 74 -9.77 17.13 -1.17
N THR A 75 -8.52 16.82 -0.82
CA THR A 75 -8.09 16.71 0.57
C THR A 75 -7.76 18.05 1.20
N LEU A 76 -7.38 19.07 0.42
CA LEU A 76 -7.22 20.44 0.91
C LEU A 76 -8.53 21.07 1.34
N LEU A 77 -9.62 20.73 0.67
CA LEU A 77 -10.96 21.26 0.96
C LEU A 77 -11.67 20.46 2.06
N SER A 78 -11.41 19.17 2.19
CA SER A 78 -12.12 18.25 3.09
C SER A 78 -11.25 17.64 4.21
N GLY A 79 -9.95 17.98 4.27
CA GLY A 79 -9.02 17.38 5.21
C GLY A 79 -8.59 15.94 4.83
N SER A 80 -7.96 15.25 5.77
CA SER A 80 -7.62 13.84 5.59
C SER A 80 -8.87 12.96 5.60
N TYR A 81 -8.83 11.86 4.87
CA TYR A 81 -9.88 10.85 4.91
C TYR A 81 -9.28 9.44 4.97
N ILE A 82 -10.09 8.47 5.38
CA ILE A 82 -9.69 7.06 5.37
C ILE A 82 -10.32 6.42 4.14
N ALA A 83 -9.49 5.81 3.32
CA ALA A 83 -9.95 5.04 2.18
C ALA A 83 -9.79 3.54 2.44
N PHE A 84 -10.56 2.72 1.73
CA PHE A 84 -10.36 1.28 1.75
C PHE A 84 -10.62 0.64 0.39
N THR A 85 -9.99 -0.53 0.19
CA THR A 85 -10.31 -1.45 -0.90
C THR A 85 -11.19 -2.56 -0.35
N PRO A 86 -12.35 -2.87 -0.99
CA PRO A 86 -13.23 -3.95 -0.58
C PRO A 86 -12.50 -5.28 -0.53
N GLY A 87 -12.79 -6.09 0.48
CA GLY A 87 -12.28 -7.44 0.60
C GLY A 87 -13.03 -8.42 -0.31
N LYS A 88 -12.41 -9.57 -0.54
CA LYS A 88 -12.97 -10.70 -1.30
C LYS A 88 -13.12 -11.98 -0.47
N SER A 89 -12.60 -11.98 0.75
CA SER A 89 -12.75 -13.09 1.69
C SER A 89 -14.22 -13.33 2.04
N ASN A 90 -14.56 -14.57 2.33
CA ASN A 90 -15.87 -14.90 2.89
C ASN A 90 -15.98 -14.64 4.39
N GLU A 91 -14.84 -14.35 5.06
CA GLU A 91 -14.77 -14.07 6.47
C GLU A 91 -14.95 -12.58 6.74
N THR A 92 -15.55 -12.26 7.89
CA THR A 92 -15.67 -10.89 8.40
C THR A 92 -14.64 -10.63 9.49
N LYS A 93 -14.27 -9.37 9.66
CA LYS A 93 -13.35 -8.89 10.69
C LYS A 93 -13.78 -7.49 11.11
N ASP A 94 -13.67 -7.17 12.39
CA ASP A 94 -14.10 -5.87 12.92
C ASP A 94 -12.93 -4.92 13.23
N VAL A 95 -11.72 -5.46 13.36
CA VAL A 95 -10.53 -4.67 13.70
C VAL A 95 -9.51 -4.79 12.58
N PHE A 96 -9.06 -3.64 12.06
CA PHE A 96 -8.11 -3.55 10.95
C PHE A 96 -6.98 -2.61 11.31
N GLU A 97 -5.78 -2.91 10.85
CA GLU A 97 -4.67 -1.98 10.83
C GLU A 97 -4.77 -1.06 9.61
N VAL A 98 -4.57 0.23 9.84
CA VAL A 98 -4.59 1.24 8.78
C VAL A 98 -3.18 1.50 8.32
N GLN A 99 -2.98 1.49 7.01
CA GLN A 99 -1.69 1.74 6.37
C GLN A 99 -1.50 3.25 6.12
N ASP A 100 -0.25 3.72 6.16
CA ASP A 100 0.07 5.12 5.86
C ASP A 100 0.02 5.43 4.36
N ILE A 101 0.06 4.42 3.52
CA ILE A 101 0.03 4.54 2.06
C ILE A 101 -1.02 3.60 1.46
N PRO A 102 -1.60 3.97 0.32
CA PRO A 102 -2.51 3.08 -0.39
C PRO A 102 -1.81 1.79 -0.80
N PRO A 103 -2.52 0.66 -0.83
CA PRO A 103 -1.98 -0.58 -1.34
C PRO A 103 -1.59 -0.40 -2.82
N ILE A 104 -0.40 -0.88 -3.17
CA ILE A 104 0.13 -0.76 -4.54
C ILE A 104 -0.69 -1.57 -5.52
N ALA A 105 -1.19 -2.72 -5.06
CA ALA A 105 -2.08 -3.56 -5.85
C ALA A 105 -3.40 -3.75 -5.13
N ALA A 106 -4.51 -3.52 -5.82
CA ALA A 106 -5.82 -3.87 -5.30
C ALA A 106 -5.92 -5.37 -5.03
N ILE A 107 -6.71 -5.76 -4.02
CA ILE A 107 -6.94 -7.17 -3.70
C ILE A 107 -7.48 -7.90 -4.93
N GLY A 108 -6.76 -8.96 -5.36
CA GLY A 108 -7.09 -9.72 -6.56
C GLY A 108 -6.72 -9.06 -7.88
N GLN A 109 -5.91 -8.00 -7.86
CA GLN A 109 -5.30 -7.48 -9.08
C GLN A 109 -4.34 -8.52 -9.65
N SER A 110 -4.51 -8.85 -10.95
CA SER A 110 -3.67 -9.80 -11.65
C SER A 110 -2.28 -9.22 -11.90
N GLY A 111 -1.27 -10.04 -11.70
CA GLY A 111 0.12 -9.65 -11.89
C GLY A 111 1.08 -10.60 -11.15
N LEU A 112 2.36 -10.31 -11.27
CA LEU A 112 3.44 -11.10 -10.71
C LEU A 112 4.09 -10.35 -9.53
N ARG A 113 4.23 -11.03 -8.39
CA ARG A 113 5.04 -10.56 -7.26
C ARG A 113 6.38 -11.26 -7.26
N LEU A 114 7.45 -10.49 -7.21
CA LEU A 114 8.82 -10.97 -7.15
C LEU A 114 9.50 -10.47 -5.89
N LYS A 115 10.29 -11.33 -5.28
CA LYS A 115 11.19 -10.97 -4.19
C LYS A 115 12.59 -10.75 -4.76
N LEU A 116 13.16 -9.59 -4.50
CA LEU A 116 14.50 -9.21 -4.89
C LEU A 116 15.32 -8.94 -3.63
N VAL A 117 16.59 -9.30 -3.68
CA VAL A 117 17.56 -8.99 -2.61
C VAL A 117 18.63 -8.09 -3.17
N GLY A 118 18.85 -6.96 -2.54
CA GLY A 118 19.85 -5.99 -2.94
C GLY A 118 20.80 -5.60 -1.82
N GLN A 119 21.95 -5.03 -2.18
CA GLN A 119 22.89 -4.48 -1.22
C GLN A 119 22.39 -3.14 -0.67
N ASN A 120 22.86 -2.76 0.52
CA ASN A 120 22.36 -1.61 1.29
C ASN A 120 22.92 -0.26 0.86
N ASP A 121 23.54 -0.14 -0.29
CA ASP A 121 24.17 1.11 -0.75
C ASP A 121 23.14 2.14 -1.29
N LYS A 122 21.98 1.69 -1.75
CA LYS A 122 20.84 2.54 -2.15
C LYS A 122 19.52 1.85 -1.89
N ILE A 123 18.72 2.42 -1.01
CA ILE A 123 17.41 1.89 -0.66
C ILE A 123 16.34 2.49 -1.59
N LEU A 124 15.59 1.61 -2.26
CA LEU A 124 14.38 1.99 -2.98
C LEU A 124 13.23 2.20 -2.02
N ASN A 125 12.48 3.25 -2.22
CA ASN A 125 11.27 3.49 -1.46
C ASN A 125 10.11 2.60 -1.95
N VAL A 126 9.17 2.33 -1.06
CA VAL A 126 7.87 1.80 -1.45
C VAL A 126 7.23 2.76 -2.48
N SER A 127 6.55 2.23 -3.47
CA SER A 127 6.02 2.93 -4.64
C SER A 127 7.06 3.36 -5.68
N SER A 128 8.36 3.08 -5.49
CA SER A 128 9.34 3.30 -6.57
C SER A 128 8.94 2.52 -7.82
N PRO A 129 8.98 3.14 -9.01
CA PRO A 129 8.55 2.49 -10.24
C PRO A 129 9.52 1.38 -10.66
N VAL A 130 8.97 0.30 -11.21
CA VAL A 130 9.71 -0.71 -11.97
C VAL A 130 9.50 -0.40 -13.44
N LEU A 131 10.60 -0.19 -14.16
CA LEU A 131 10.58 0.22 -15.56
C LEU A 131 11.05 -0.92 -16.46
N TYR A 132 10.46 -1.00 -17.64
CA TYR A 132 10.92 -1.79 -18.76
C TYR A 132 11.01 -0.86 -19.97
N GLU A 133 12.21 -0.65 -20.53
CA GLU A 133 12.45 0.31 -21.65
C GLU A 133 11.81 1.69 -21.39
N ASN A 134 11.97 2.23 -20.18
CA ASN A 134 11.39 3.51 -19.70
C ASN A 134 9.85 3.51 -19.53
N PHE A 135 9.16 2.38 -19.75
CA PHE A 135 7.74 2.25 -19.44
C PHE A 135 7.54 1.67 -18.05
N MET A 136 6.66 2.27 -17.26
CA MET A 136 6.32 1.75 -15.95
C MET A 136 5.50 0.48 -16.09
N VAL A 137 6.06 -0.65 -15.62
CA VAL A 137 5.43 -1.98 -15.66
C VAL A 137 5.02 -2.48 -14.29
N GLY A 138 5.51 -1.84 -13.22
CA GLY A 138 5.23 -2.25 -11.85
C GLY A 138 5.78 -1.25 -10.84
N GLN A 139 5.73 -1.63 -9.56
CA GLN A 139 6.19 -0.81 -8.44
C GLN A 139 6.78 -1.66 -7.32
N VAL A 140 7.62 -1.03 -6.50
CA VAL A 140 8.08 -1.61 -5.22
C VAL A 140 6.92 -1.63 -4.23
N GLU A 141 6.52 -2.81 -3.80
CA GLU A 141 5.40 -3.04 -2.87
C GLU A 141 5.86 -3.00 -1.41
N SER A 142 7.06 -3.52 -1.14
CA SER A 142 7.68 -3.45 0.19
C SER A 142 9.20 -3.44 0.10
N ALA A 143 9.85 -2.86 1.13
CA ALA A 143 11.27 -2.89 1.32
C ALA A 143 11.55 -3.18 2.81
N HIS A 144 12.36 -4.18 3.10
CA HIS A 144 12.72 -4.58 4.45
C HIS A 144 14.23 -4.79 4.54
N PHE A 145 14.87 -4.09 5.47
CA PHE A 145 16.29 -4.26 5.75
C PHE A 145 16.49 -5.47 6.67
N GLU A 146 17.38 -6.39 6.26
CA GLU A 146 17.78 -7.54 7.06
C GLU A 146 19.16 -7.27 7.68
N PRO A 147 19.21 -7.01 9.00
CA PRO A 147 20.47 -6.66 9.66
C PRO A 147 21.51 -7.79 9.69
N ALA A 148 21.04 -9.04 9.61
CA ALA A 148 21.91 -10.21 9.75
C ALA A 148 22.93 -10.33 8.61
N ASP A 149 22.53 -10.02 7.39
CA ASP A 149 23.37 -10.07 6.19
C ASP A 149 23.56 -8.71 5.52
N GLN A 150 23.02 -7.64 6.14
CA GLN A 150 23.08 -6.25 5.67
C GLN A 150 22.49 -6.06 4.26
N THR A 151 21.49 -6.85 3.92
CA THR A 151 20.79 -6.76 2.64
C THR A 151 19.41 -6.10 2.79
N VAL A 152 18.86 -5.64 1.67
CA VAL A 152 17.48 -5.15 1.62
C VAL A 152 16.63 -6.11 0.78
N HIS A 153 15.57 -6.61 1.38
CA HIS A 153 14.60 -7.46 0.73
C HIS A 153 13.46 -6.62 0.18
N TYR A 154 13.25 -6.67 -1.12
CA TYR A 154 12.17 -5.97 -1.79
C TYR A 154 11.12 -6.96 -2.26
N THR A 155 9.86 -6.57 -2.16
CA THR A 155 8.78 -7.17 -2.95
C THR A 155 8.38 -6.19 -4.01
N ILE A 156 8.43 -6.58 -5.27
CA ILE A 156 7.93 -5.79 -6.39
C ILE A 156 6.67 -6.43 -6.95
N PHE A 157 5.75 -5.61 -7.42
CA PHE A 157 4.55 -6.03 -8.12
C PHE A 157 4.59 -5.56 -9.57
N ILE A 158 4.51 -6.50 -10.50
CA ILE A 158 4.39 -6.24 -11.94
C ILE A 158 2.96 -6.52 -12.34
N GLN A 159 2.26 -5.49 -12.79
CA GLN A 159 0.84 -5.58 -13.15
C GLN A 159 0.64 -6.33 -14.46
N SER A 160 -0.38 -7.19 -14.52
CA SER A 160 -0.80 -7.79 -15.80
C SER A 160 -1.34 -6.71 -16.75
N PRO A 161 -1.02 -6.79 -18.07
CA PRO A 161 -0.38 -7.89 -18.79
C PRO A 161 1.16 -7.83 -18.82
N ASN A 162 1.80 -6.88 -18.15
CA ASN A 162 3.26 -6.67 -18.20
C ASN A 162 4.04 -7.80 -17.50
N ASP A 163 3.38 -8.57 -16.64
CA ASP A 163 3.94 -9.78 -16.00
C ASP A 163 4.47 -10.79 -17.01
N LYS A 164 3.93 -10.80 -18.23
CA LYS A 164 4.39 -11.65 -19.35
C LYS A 164 5.76 -11.26 -19.91
N LEU A 165 6.24 -10.06 -19.61
CA LEU A 165 7.59 -9.60 -19.98
C LEU A 165 8.67 -10.25 -19.10
N ILE A 166 8.28 -10.82 -17.95
CA ILE A 166 9.19 -11.37 -16.96
C ILE A 166 9.31 -12.87 -17.17
N ASN A 167 10.54 -13.35 -17.23
CA ASN A 167 10.89 -14.77 -17.35
C ASN A 167 12.07 -15.11 -16.44
N SER A 168 12.50 -16.37 -16.43
CA SER A 168 13.61 -16.87 -15.59
C SER A 168 14.98 -16.23 -15.89
N GLU A 169 15.13 -15.61 -17.05
CA GLU A 169 16.35 -14.92 -17.46
C GLU A 169 16.28 -13.41 -17.24
N SER A 170 15.14 -12.88 -16.79
CA SER A 170 14.96 -11.46 -16.52
C SER A 170 15.93 -11.00 -15.43
N ARG A 171 16.58 -9.88 -15.69
CA ARG A 171 17.50 -9.23 -14.75
C ARG A 171 16.95 -7.88 -14.36
N PHE A 172 17.12 -7.53 -13.08
CA PHE A 172 16.73 -6.25 -12.55
C PHE A 172 17.98 -5.45 -12.18
N TRP A 173 17.96 -4.16 -12.43
CA TRP A 173 19.05 -3.25 -12.04
C TRP A 173 18.47 -1.93 -11.55
N LEU A 174 19.27 -1.22 -10.78
CA LEU A 174 18.94 0.12 -10.32
C LEU A 174 19.38 1.16 -11.37
N GLU A 175 18.46 2.00 -11.83
CA GLU A 175 18.77 3.06 -12.79
C GLU A 175 19.48 4.23 -12.08
N SER A 176 20.75 4.02 -11.71
CA SER A 176 21.58 5.06 -11.09
C SER A 176 23.01 5.08 -11.66
N GLY A 177 23.21 4.44 -12.82
CA GLY A 177 24.52 4.37 -13.48
C GLY A 177 25.53 3.42 -12.83
N ILE A 178 25.12 2.61 -11.86
CA ILE A 178 25.95 1.56 -11.23
C ILE A 178 25.23 0.23 -11.41
N ASN A 179 25.88 -0.71 -12.09
CA ASN A 179 25.40 -2.08 -12.27
C ASN A 179 25.37 -2.81 -10.93
N ILE A 180 24.18 -3.21 -10.45
CA ILE A 180 24.01 -4.10 -9.33
C ILE A 180 23.37 -5.38 -9.86
N GLU A 181 24.08 -6.52 -9.72
CA GLU A 181 23.52 -7.83 -10.05
C GLU A 181 22.55 -8.26 -8.94
N TRP A 182 21.29 -8.43 -9.29
CA TRP A 182 20.25 -8.95 -8.40
C TRP A 182 20.07 -10.45 -8.61
N LYS A 183 20.08 -11.22 -7.52
CA LYS A 183 19.72 -12.65 -7.56
C LYS A 183 18.22 -12.78 -7.28
N THR A 184 17.48 -13.38 -8.20
CA THR A 184 16.08 -13.75 -7.99
C THR A 184 16.01 -14.95 -7.07
N VAL A 185 15.41 -14.80 -5.89
CA VAL A 185 15.08 -15.92 -5.00
C VAL A 185 13.65 -16.34 -5.34
N SER A 186 13.51 -17.54 -5.92
CA SER A 186 12.30 -18.19 -6.42
C SER A 186 10.96 -17.63 -5.93
N GLY A 187 10.22 -17.00 -6.84
CA GLY A 187 8.79 -16.76 -6.68
C GLY A 187 8.01 -17.99 -7.13
N THR A 188 7.03 -18.39 -6.33
CA THR A 188 6.04 -19.42 -6.71
C THR A 188 5.27 -18.90 -7.92
N MET A 189 5.48 -19.54 -9.08
CA MET A 189 4.62 -19.32 -10.24
C MET A 189 3.26 -19.95 -9.95
N PRO A 190 2.13 -19.26 -10.14
CA PRO A 190 0.85 -19.94 -10.21
C PRO A 190 0.86 -20.80 -11.47
N SER A 191 0.72 -22.12 -11.29
CA SER A 191 0.44 -23.06 -12.38
C SER A 191 -0.87 -22.66 -13.03
N GLY A 192 -0.81 -22.45 -14.34
CA GLY A 192 -1.93 -22.13 -15.20
C GLY A 192 -3.01 -23.19 -15.26
#